data_0dc68d8ca11c1eebb7741635f537e2aa
#
_entry.id   0dc68d8ca11c1eebb7741635f537e2aa
#
_cell.length_a   1.000
_cell.length_b   1.000
_cell.length_c   1.000
_cell.angle_alpha   90.00
_cell.angle_beta   90.00
_cell.angle_gamma   90.00
#
_symmetry.space_group_name_H-M   'P 1'
#
loop_
_entity.id
_entity.type
_entity.pdbx_description
1 polymer ?
#
loop_
_entity_poly.entity_id
_entity_poly.type
_entity_poly.pdbx_seq_one_letter_code
_entity_poly.pdbx_strand_id
1 'polypeptide(L)'
;HEHQMKLYSEHLSYCSQDGHLYDLLPIPFTSEAVSHVAARIKRVQDILEQKIAIENVSYYAAPGQEMTELDFFNAVVQEADCDVLLDVNNIYVNSVNHGYDPEAFLKAIPAQRIVYAHIAGHYVEADDFLVDTHGAEIIDPVWKLLGKAYEWHGVFPTLLERDFNIPEMAELVREVNTIKSIQNAWQQHHAQQSA
;
A
#
# COMPACT_ATOMS: atom_id res chain seq x y z
N HIS A 1 -8.25 22.81 2.58
CA HIS A 1 -8.64 23.54 3.80
C HIS A 1 -10.15 23.51 4.06
N GLU A 2 -10.99 23.56 3.01
CA GLU A 2 -12.45 23.62 3.14
C GLU A 2 -13.03 22.37 3.84
N HIS A 3 -12.45 21.19 3.63
CA HIS A 3 -12.91 19.93 4.21
C HIS A 3 -12.09 19.46 5.43
N GLN A 4 -11.08 20.22 5.86
CA GLN A 4 -10.21 19.89 6.99
C GLN A 4 -9.65 18.45 6.95
N MET A 5 -9.32 17.96 5.76
CA MET A 5 -8.76 16.62 5.55
C MET A 5 -7.38 16.53 6.23
N LYS A 6 -7.22 15.54 7.09
CA LYS A 6 -5.97 15.31 7.83
C LYS A 6 -4.99 14.43 7.06
N LEU A 7 -5.50 13.59 6.18
CA LEU A 7 -4.72 12.69 5.34
C LEU A 7 -5.17 12.86 3.90
N TYR A 8 -4.20 12.88 3.00
CA TYR A 8 -4.40 12.84 1.57
C TYR A 8 -3.37 11.87 0.99
N SER A 9 -3.78 11.00 0.10
CA SER A 9 -2.90 10.01 -0.52
C SER A 9 -3.10 9.94 -2.02
N GLU A 10 -2.06 9.44 -2.70
CA GLU A 10 -2.05 9.19 -4.13
C GLU A 10 -1.31 7.89 -4.41
N HIS A 11 -1.69 7.23 -5.50
CA HIS A 11 -0.99 6.06 -6.01
C HIS A 11 0.37 6.45 -6.60
N LEU A 12 1.39 5.63 -6.35
CA LEU A 12 2.68 5.76 -7.05
C LEU A 12 2.57 5.15 -8.45
N SER A 13 1.82 5.81 -9.31
CA SER A 13 1.48 5.32 -10.63
C SER A 13 1.35 6.43 -11.65
N TYR A 14 1.26 6.03 -12.90
CA TYR A 14 0.99 6.89 -14.04
C TYR A 14 -0.43 6.63 -14.53
N CYS A 15 -1.28 7.66 -14.56
CA CYS A 15 -2.71 7.51 -14.85
C CYS A 15 -3.27 8.54 -15.85
N SER A 16 -2.40 9.32 -16.53
CA SER A 16 -2.87 10.30 -17.50
C SER A 16 -1.82 10.63 -18.56
N GLN A 17 -2.28 10.78 -19.81
CA GLN A 17 -1.51 11.29 -20.96
C GLN A 17 -2.50 11.95 -21.92
N ASP A 18 -2.49 13.28 -21.98
CA ASP A 18 -3.44 14.07 -22.79
C ASP A 18 -4.92 13.68 -22.55
N GLY A 19 -5.22 13.16 -21.35
CA GLY A 19 -6.49 12.62 -20.92
C GLY A 19 -6.33 11.63 -19.77
N HIS A 20 -7.44 11.16 -19.23
CA HIS A 20 -7.46 10.18 -18.15
C HIS A 20 -7.27 8.74 -18.69
N LEU A 21 -6.44 7.96 -18.01
CA LEU A 21 -6.32 6.51 -18.19
C LEU A 21 -7.09 5.82 -17.06
N TYR A 22 -7.80 4.74 -17.39
CA TYR A 22 -8.60 4.02 -16.39
C TYR A 22 -7.78 3.07 -15.52
N ASP A 23 -6.55 2.73 -15.97
CA ASP A 23 -5.65 1.82 -15.28
C ASP A 23 -4.49 2.60 -14.65
N LEU A 24 -3.97 2.07 -13.54
CA LEU A 24 -2.75 2.53 -12.92
C LEU A 24 -1.56 1.88 -13.64
N LEU A 25 -0.76 2.69 -14.33
CA LEU A 25 0.42 2.20 -15.06
C LEU A 25 1.69 2.38 -14.23
N PRO A 26 2.62 1.42 -14.25
CA PRO A 26 3.85 1.52 -13.48
C PRO A 26 4.75 2.64 -14.01
N ILE A 27 5.31 3.40 -13.08
CA ILE A 27 6.40 4.33 -13.35
C ILE A 27 7.69 3.52 -13.54
N PRO A 28 8.57 3.86 -14.49
CA PRO A 28 9.86 3.19 -14.63
C PRO A 28 10.68 3.26 -13.34
N PHE A 29 11.26 2.14 -12.89
CA PHE A 29 12.06 2.10 -11.66
C PHE A 29 13.49 2.55 -11.94
N THR A 30 13.67 3.85 -12.19
CA THR A 30 14.92 4.49 -12.56
C THR A 30 15.24 5.68 -11.66
N SER A 31 16.52 6.03 -11.56
CA SER A 31 16.96 7.20 -10.78
C SER A 31 16.37 8.52 -11.30
N GLU A 32 16.18 8.65 -12.62
CA GLU A 32 15.54 9.81 -13.23
C GLU A 32 14.06 9.89 -12.81
N ALA A 33 13.36 8.76 -12.81
CA ALA A 33 11.96 8.71 -12.38
C ALA A 33 11.79 9.03 -10.89
N VAL A 34 12.71 8.59 -10.03
CA VAL A 34 12.71 8.99 -8.60
C VAL A 34 12.70 10.50 -8.47
N SER A 35 13.67 11.19 -9.08
CA SER A 35 13.78 12.65 -8.98
C SER A 35 12.58 13.37 -9.59
N HIS A 36 12.07 12.88 -10.73
CA HIS A 36 10.89 13.46 -11.39
C HIS A 36 9.65 13.35 -10.48
N VAL A 37 9.37 12.15 -9.96
CA VAL A 37 8.19 11.88 -9.12
C VAL A 37 8.30 12.63 -7.79
N ALA A 38 9.45 12.58 -7.13
CA ALA A 38 9.67 13.31 -5.89
C ALA A 38 9.44 14.82 -6.03
N ALA A 39 9.87 15.42 -7.15
CA ALA A 39 9.58 16.83 -7.43
C ALA A 39 8.07 17.12 -7.58
N ARG A 40 7.30 16.17 -8.17
CA ARG A 40 5.83 16.28 -8.29
C ARG A 40 5.16 16.18 -6.94
N ILE A 41 5.55 15.19 -6.12
CA ILE A 41 5.04 15.03 -4.75
C ILE A 41 5.30 16.28 -3.92
N LYS A 42 6.52 16.79 -3.92
CA LYS A 42 6.87 18.05 -3.23
C LYS A 42 5.98 19.20 -3.67
N ARG A 43 5.75 19.33 -4.99
CA ARG A 43 4.87 20.37 -5.53
C ARG A 43 3.44 20.26 -5.00
N VAL A 44 2.91 19.03 -4.90
CA VAL A 44 1.56 18.79 -4.32
C VAL A 44 1.55 19.15 -2.83
N GLN A 45 2.56 18.72 -2.08
CA GLN A 45 2.71 19.04 -0.65
C GLN A 45 2.79 20.55 -0.40
N ASP A 46 3.52 21.30 -1.24
CA ASP A 46 3.60 22.75 -1.17
C ASP A 46 2.24 23.42 -1.41
N ILE A 47 1.44 22.91 -2.35
CA ILE A 47 0.09 23.45 -2.65
C ILE A 47 -0.89 23.14 -1.52
N LEU A 48 -0.81 21.94 -0.97
CA LEU A 48 -1.70 21.50 0.11
C LEU A 48 -1.26 22.00 1.49
N GLU A 49 -0.03 22.50 1.61
CA GLU A 49 0.60 22.90 2.89
C GLU A 49 0.61 21.75 3.92
N GLN A 50 0.71 20.50 3.43
CA GLN A 50 0.78 19.29 4.25
C GLN A 50 1.49 18.16 3.52
N LYS A 51 2.03 17.18 4.27
CA LYS A 51 2.52 15.93 3.69
C LYS A 51 1.37 15.13 3.10
N ILE A 52 1.68 14.40 2.02
CA ILE A 52 0.77 13.41 1.45
C ILE A 52 1.36 12.02 1.66
N ALA A 53 0.51 11.00 1.66
CA ALA A 53 0.94 9.61 1.66
C ALA A 53 0.96 9.06 0.23
N ILE A 54 1.96 8.24 -0.07
CA ILE A 54 2.08 7.57 -1.37
C ILE A 54 1.87 6.07 -1.16
N GLU A 55 1.05 5.51 -2.02
CA GLU A 55 0.68 4.10 -1.98
C GLU A 55 1.59 3.25 -2.86
N ASN A 56 2.01 2.09 -2.35
CA ASN A 56 2.64 1.03 -3.12
C ASN A 56 1.57 0.31 -3.95
N VAL A 57 1.63 0.48 -5.27
CA VAL A 57 0.62 -0.04 -6.19
C VAL A 57 1.00 -1.42 -6.75
N SER A 58 -0.01 -2.20 -7.16
CA SER A 58 0.22 -3.38 -7.97
C SER A 58 0.63 -3.00 -9.40
N TYR A 59 1.46 -3.85 -10.04
CA TYR A 59 1.87 -3.64 -11.42
C TYR A 59 2.08 -4.98 -12.14
N TYR A 60 1.95 -4.98 -13.48
CA TYR A 60 2.01 -6.19 -14.31
C TYR A 60 3.14 -6.17 -15.32
N ALA A 61 3.82 -5.04 -15.46
CA ALA A 61 5.00 -4.87 -16.32
C ALA A 61 5.92 -3.79 -15.74
N ALA A 62 7.21 -3.95 -15.92
CA ALA A 62 8.21 -2.96 -15.54
C ALA A 62 8.88 -2.39 -16.82
N PRO A 63 8.42 -1.25 -17.35
CA PRO A 63 8.87 -0.71 -18.65
C PRO A 63 10.33 -0.22 -18.64
N GLY A 64 10.92 -0.01 -17.48
CA GLY A 64 12.34 0.33 -17.30
C GLY A 64 12.73 0.05 -15.86
N GLN A 65 13.80 -0.70 -15.65
CA GLN A 65 14.17 -1.18 -14.32
C GLN A 65 15.69 -1.11 -14.12
N GLU A 66 16.15 -0.08 -13.43
CA GLU A 66 17.53 0.09 -12.95
C GLU A 66 17.67 -0.38 -11.50
N MET A 67 16.56 -0.44 -10.77
CA MET A 67 16.49 -0.84 -9.36
C MET A 67 15.23 -1.67 -9.09
N THR A 68 15.14 -2.28 -7.92
CA THR A 68 13.94 -3.02 -7.51
C THR A 68 12.77 -2.07 -7.24
N GLU A 69 11.53 -2.61 -7.26
CA GLU A 69 10.33 -1.88 -6.84
C GLU A 69 10.52 -1.25 -5.44
N LEU A 70 11.02 -2.05 -4.50
CA LEU A 70 11.26 -1.62 -3.12
C LEU A 70 12.26 -0.47 -3.02
N ASP A 71 13.39 -0.57 -3.76
CA ASP A 71 14.40 0.49 -3.78
C ASP A 71 13.83 1.77 -4.38
N PHE A 72 13.06 1.65 -5.47
CA PHE A 72 12.38 2.77 -6.10
C PHE A 72 11.38 3.43 -5.17
N PHE A 73 10.50 2.65 -4.55
CA PHE A 73 9.51 3.15 -3.61
C PHE A 73 10.16 3.90 -2.45
N ASN A 74 11.14 3.27 -1.79
CA ASN A 74 11.84 3.87 -0.67
C ASN A 74 12.63 5.13 -1.07
N ALA A 75 13.26 5.14 -2.25
CA ALA A 75 13.96 6.32 -2.76
C ALA A 75 13.00 7.50 -3.01
N VAL A 76 11.83 7.24 -3.60
CA VAL A 76 10.78 8.27 -3.81
C VAL A 76 10.30 8.82 -2.47
N VAL A 77 9.94 7.95 -1.51
CA VAL A 77 9.47 8.36 -0.18
C VAL A 77 10.51 9.20 0.55
N GLN A 78 11.78 8.80 0.48
CA GLN A 78 12.88 9.53 1.10
C GLN A 78 13.14 10.87 0.43
N GLU A 79 13.24 10.91 -0.91
CA GLU A 79 13.54 12.14 -1.65
C GLU A 79 12.39 13.14 -1.60
N ALA A 80 11.15 12.66 -1.65
CA ALA A 80 9.97 13.51 -1.56
C ALA A 80 9.67 14.00 -0.13
N ASP A 81 10.25 13.37 0.88
CA ASP A 81 9.89 13.54 2.30
C ASP A 81 8.38 13.38 2.55
N CYS A 82 7.76 12.40 1.91
CA CYS A 82 6.34 12.10 2.03
C CYS A 82 6.07 10.94 3.00
N ASP A 83 4.80 10.72 3.32
CA ASP A 83 4.33 9.60 4.12
C ASP A 83 3.98 8.39 3.21
N VAL A 84 3.64 7.27 3.84
CA VAL A 84 3.29 6.01 3.18
C VAL A 84 1.86 5.61 3.52
N LEU A 85 1.06 5.34 2.51
CA LEU A 85 -0.09 4.47 2.58
C LEU A 85 0.40 3.07 2.22
N LEU A 86 0.31 2.15 3.16
CA LEU A 86 0.78 0.78 2.98
C LEU A 86 -0.37 -0.10 2.49
N ASP A 87 -0.36 -0.49 1.23
CA ASP A 87 -1.28 -1.51 0.75
C ASP A 87 -0.65 -2.90 0.88
N VAL A 88 -1.25 -3.71 1.77
CA VAL A 88 -0.78 -5.06 2.11
C VAL A 88 -1.14 -6.07 1.02
N ASN A 89 -2.29 -5.89 0.35
CA ASN A 89 -2.69 -6.74 -0.75
C ASN A 89 -1.77 -6.56 -1.96
N ASN A 90 -1.40 -5.32 -2.28
CA ASN A 90 -0.51 -5.00 -3.41
C ASN A 90 0.89 -5.61 -3.22
N ILE A 91 1.43 -5.60 -1.98
CA ILE A 91 2.68 -6.31 -1.69
C ILE A 91 2.52 -7.81 -1.99
N TYR A 92 1.40 -8.43 -1.55
CA TYR A 92 1.17 -9.85 -1.77
C TYR A 92 1.00 -10.16 -3.27
N VAL A 93 0.17 -9.42 -3.99
CA VAL A 93 -0.06 -9.56 -5.44
C VAL A 93 1.27 -9.46 -6.20
N ASN A 94 2.04 -8.40 -5.96
CA ASN A 94 3.31 -8.19 -6.61
C ASN A 94 4.34 -9.29 -6.25
N SER A 95 4.32 -9.80 -5.01
CA SER A 95 5.24 -10.86 -4.59
C SER A 95 5.03 -12.15 -5.38
N VAL A 96 3.78 -12.49 -5.69
CA VAL A 96 3.44 -13.64 -6.56
C VAL A 96 3.82 -13.36 -8.00
N ASN A 97 3.39 -12.21 -8.54
CA ASN A 97 3.57 -11.85 -9.94
C ASN A 97 5.04 -11.64 -10.34
N HIS A 98 5.88 -11.19 -9.42
CA HIS A 98 7.29 -10.85 -9.68
C HIS A 98 8.30 -11.70 -8.90
N GLY A 99 7.83 -12.65 -8.07
CA GLY A 99 8.66 -13.67 -7.44
C GLY A 99 9.58 -13.16 -6.34
N TYR A 100 9.14 -12.22 -5.49
CA TYR A 100 9.89 -11.75 -4.34
C TYR A 100 9.25 -12.13 -3.00
N ASP A 101 10.01 -12.00 -1.92
CA ASP A 101 9.52 -12.27 -0.55
C ASP A 101 8.70 -11.06 -0.02
N PRO A 102 7.37 -11.21 0.19
CA PRO A 102 6.53 -10.13 0.67
C PRO A 102 6.88 -9.68 2.09
N GLU A 103 7.38 -10.57 2.95
CA GLU A 103 7.80 -10.21 4.30
C GLU A 103 9.08 -9.36 4.29
N ALA A 104 10.04 -9.69 3.41
CA ALA A 104 11.24 -8.88 3.24
C ALA A 104 10.90 -7.48 2.70
N PHE A 105 10.01 -7.39 1.74
CA PHE A 105 9.52 -6.11 1.22
C PHE A 105 8.88 -5.28 2.32
N LEU A 106 7.89 -5.85 3.01
CA LEU A 106 7.15 -5.19 4.08
C LEU A 106 8.09 -4.66 5.18
N LYS A 107 9.05 -5.48 5.63
CA LYS A 107 9.98 -5.12 6.68
C LYS A 107 10.91 -3.96 6.31
N ALA A 108 11.18 -3.76 5.04
CA ALA A 108 12.07 -2.72 4.54
C ALA A 108 11.36 -1.37 4.31
N ILE A 109 10.04 -1.30 4.45
CA ILE A 109 9.30 -0.03 4.43
C ILE A 109 9.64 0.78 5.69
N PRO A 110 9.89 2.09 5.57
CA PRO A 110 10.23 2.93 6.73
C PRO A 110 9.04 3.11 7.68
N ALA A 111 9.06 2.42 8.81
CA ALA A 111 7.97 2.36 9.80
C ALA A 111 7.42 3.74 10.20
N GLN A 112 8.31 4.72 10.37
CA GLN A 112 7.94 6.08 10.79
C GLN A 112 7.21 6.89 9.73
N ARG A 113 7.12 6.36 8.51
CA ARG A 113 6.42 7.00 7.38
C ARG A 113 5.02 6.42 7.17
N ILE A 114 4.71 5.25 7.71
CA ILE A 114 3.41 4.61 7.54
C ILE A 114 2.36 5.37 8.36
N VAL A 115 1.40 6.01 7.69
CA VAL A 115 0.34 6.77 8.36
C VAL A 115 -0.98 6.02 8.37
N TYR A 116 -1.22 5.14 7.42
CA TYR A 116 -2.32 4.18 7.40
C TYR A 116 -2.09 3.09 6.36
N ALA A 117 -2.96 2.09 6.33
CA ALA A 117 -2.87 0.99 5.39
C ALA A 117 -4.20 0.65 4.74
N HIS A 118 -4.11 0.02 3.57
CA HIS A 118 -5.19 -0.70 2.93
C HIS A 118 -5.00 -2.20 3.07
N ILE A 119 -6.11 -2.93 3.10
CA ILE A 119 -6.17 -4.37 2.95
C ILE A 119 -7.37 -4.75 2.09
N ALA A 120 -7.15 -5.61 1.11
CA ALA A 120 -8.13 -6.00 0.11
C ALA A 120 -7.99 -7.47 -0.28
N GLY A 121 -8.96 -7.99 -1.02
CA GLY A 121 -8.85 -9.26 -1.74
C GLY A 121 -8.55 -9.03 -3.22
N HIS A 122 -8.05 -10.06 -3.89
CA HIS A 122 -7.64 -10.02 -5.29
C HIS A 122 -8.24 -11.20 -6.06
N TYR A 123 -8.18 -11.13 -7.39
CA TYR A 123 -8.58 -12.21 -8.28
C TYR A 123 -7.38 -13.09 -8.62
N VAL A 124 -7.58 -14.42 -8.57
CA VAL A 124 -6.59 -15.41 -8.96
C VAL A 124 -6.84 -15.78 -10.41
N GLU A 125 -6.01 -15.28 -11.34
CA GLU A 125 -6.08 -15.63 -12.76
C GLU A 125 -5.36 -16.94 -13.03
N ALA A 126 -4.19 -17.16 -12.41
CA ALA A 126 -3.41 -18.38 -12.45
C ALA A 126 -2.63 -18.56 -11.14
N ASP A 127 -1.99 -19.71 -10.93
CA ASP A 127 -1.21 -20.01 -9.73
C ASP A 127 -0.04 -19.03 -9.50
N ASP A 128 0.46 -18.44 -10.59
CA ASP A 128 1.57 -17.50 -10.63
C ASP A 128 1.17 -16.10 -11.12
N PHE A 129 -0.15 -15.85 -11.23
CA PHE A 129 -0.65 -14.55 -11.70
C PHE A 129 -1.92 -14.12 -10.97
N LEU A 130 -1.80 -13.05 -10.20
CA LEU A 130 -2.86 -12.41 -9.45
C LEU A 130 -3.24 -11.07 -10.06
N VAL A 131 -4.52 -10.73 -10.02
CA VAL A 131 -5.03 -9.42 -10.47
C VAL A 131 -5.61 -8.68 -9.29
N ASP A 132 -5.09 -7.49 -9.06
CA ASP A 132 -5.51 -6.59 -7.99
C ASP A 132 -6.87 -5.96 -8.34
N THR A 133 -7.93 -6.56 -7.85
CA THR A 133 -9.30 -6.15 -8.17
C THR A 133 -10.06 -5.57 -7.00
N HIS A 134 -9.58 -5.77 -5.78
CA HIS A 134 -10.30 -5.44 -4.54
C HIS A 134 -11.76 -5.96 -4.53
N GLY A 135 -12.00 -7.04 -5.26
CA GLY A 135 -13.35 -7.58 -5.52
C GLY A 135 -13.61 -8.97 -4.93
N ALA A 136 -12.70 -9.50 -4.12
CA ALA A 136 -12.80 -10.81 -3.51
C ALA A 136 -12.62 -10.75 -1.98
N GLU A 137 -12.96 -11.83 -1.29
CA GLU A 137 -12.66 -12.01 0.13
C GLU A 137 -11.14 -12.06 0.35
N ILE A 138 -10.69 -11.51 1.48
CA ILE A 138 -9.27 -11.47 1.84
C ILE A 138 -8.81 -12.86 2.25
N ILE A 139 -7.77 -13.36 1.62
CA ILE A 139 -7.21 -14.68 1.89
C ILE A 139 -6.27 -14.71 3.11
N ASP A 140 -6.11 -15.88 3.72
CA ASP A 140 -5.25 -16.08 4.90
C ASP A 140 -3.82 -15.54 4.76
N PRO A 141 -3.11 -15.70 3.63
CA PRO A 141 -1.76 -15.13 3.49
C PRO A 141 -1.73 -13.61 3.62
N VAL A 142 -2.73 -12.89 3.11
CA VAL A 142 -2.81 -11.42 3.20
C VAL A 142 -3.13 -11.00 4.64
N TRP A 143 -4.03 -11.73 5.34
CA TRP A 143 -4.27 -11.52 6.77
C TRP A 143 -3.01 -11.72 7.63
N LYS A 144 -2.22 -12.75 7.33
CA LYS A 144 -0.94 -12.99 8.02
C LYS A 144 0.05 -11.87 7.76
N LEU A 145 0.12 -11.37 6.52
CA LEU A 145 1.00 -10.27 6.16
C LEU A 145 0.61 -8.97 6.89
N LEU A 146 -0.70 -8.69 7.06
CA LEU A 146 -1.16 -7.58 7.89
C LEU A 146 -0.72 -7.75 9.36
N GLY A 147 -0.80 -8.96 9.90
CA GLY A 147 -0.30 -9.26 11.24
C GLY A 147 1.19 -8.96 11.38
N LYS A 148 1.99 -9.31 10.36
CA LYS A 148 3.43 -8.98 10.28
C LYS A 148 3.69 -7.48 10.16
N ALA A 149 2.84 -6.76 9.43
CA ALA A 149 2.93 -5.31 9.34
C ALA A 149 2.82 -4.67 10.74
N TYR A 150 1.84 -5.09 11.53
CA TYR A 150 1.72 -4.58 12.90
C TYR A 150 2.86 -5.05 13.82
N GLU A 151 3.34 -6.28 13.64
CA GLU A 151 4.46 -6.81 14.44
C GLU A 151 5.73 -5.95 14.28
N TRP A 152 6.05 -5.52 13.06
CA TRP A 152 7.29 -4.81 12.76
C TRP A 152 7.17 -3.28 12.82
N HIS A 153 6.00 -2.75 12.52
CA HIS A 153 5.82 -1.30 12.37
C HIS A 153 4.88 -0.68 13.41
N GLY A 154 4.25 -1.51 14.27
CA GLY A 154 3.22 -1.05 15.19
C GLY A 154 1.84 -0.98 14.54
N VAL A 155 0.83 -0.70 15.36
CA VAL A 155 -0.56 -0.60 14.90
C VAL A 155 -0.82 0.79 14.30
N PHE A 156 -1.37 0.83 13.11
CA PHE A 156 -1.81 2.02 12.39
C PHE A 156 -3.26 1.84 11.90
N PRO A 157 -3.98 2.93 11.55
CA PRO A 157 -5.30 2.83 10.95
C PRO A 157 -5.27 1.97 9.69
N THR A 158 -6.24 1.10 9.52
CA THR A 158 -6.31 0.19 8.37
C THR A 158 -7.72 0.23 7.79
N LEU A 159 -7.81 0.51 6.50
CA LEU A 159 -9.03 0.51 5.72
C LEU A 159 -9.21 -0.85 5.04
N LEU A 160 -10.40 -1.43 5.20
CA LEU A 160 -10.85 -2.50 4.33
C LEU A 160 -11.30 -1.88 3.01
N GLU A 161 -10.67 -2.25 1.92
CA GLU A 161 -11.02 -1.77 0.59
C GLU A 161 -11.77 -2.84 -0.21
N ARG A 162 -12.87 -2.43 -0.83
CA ARG A 162 -13.71 -3.30 -1.65
C ARG A 162 -14.33 -2.49 -2.77
N ASP A 163 -13.80 -2.64 -4.00
CA ASP A 163 -14.18 -1.84 -5.17
C ASP A 163 -15.20 -2.54 -6.07
N PHE A 164 -15.15 -3.87 -6.10
CA PHE A 164 -16.03 -4.69 -6.92
C PHE A 164 -16.71 -5.76 -6.07
N ASN A 165 -17.78 -6.37 -6.63
CA ASN A 165 -18.49 -7.47 -5.99
C ASN A 165 -18.80 -7.18 -4.51
N ILE A 166 -19.31 -5.97 -4.22
CA ILE A 166 -19.60 -5.55 -2.85
C ILE A 166 -20.51 -6.57 -2.19
N PRO A 167 -20.05 -7.27 -1.13
CA PRO A 167 -20.83 -8.29 -0.46
C PRO A 167 -21.86 -7.69 0.49
N GLU A 168 -22.64 -8.56 1.14
CA GLU A 168 -23.54 -8.14 2.21
C GLU A 168 -22.77 -7.44 3.35
N MET A 169 -23.39 -6.44 3.96
CA MET A 169 -22.78 -5.65 5.04
C MET A 169 -22.25 -6.52 6.19
N ALA A 170 -22.89 -7.63 6.47
CA ALA A 170 -22.46 -8.56 7.52
C ALA A 170 -21.07 -9.17 7.23
N GLU A 171 -20.72 -9.34 5.96
CA GLU A 171 -19.41 -9.83 5.54
C GLU A 171 -18.34 -8.76 5.70
N LEU A 172 -18.59 -7.55 5.24
CA LEU A 172 -17.69 -6.42 5.44
C LEU A 172 -17.39 -6.19 6.95
N VAL A 173 -18.42 -6.29 7.78
CA VAL A 173 -18.27 -6.18 9.24
C VAL A 173 -17.41 -7.31 9.81
N ARG A 174 -17.49 -8.54 9.27
CA ARG A 174 -16.62 -9.64 9.69
C ARG A 174 -15.16 -9.35 9.37
N GLU A 175 -14.86 -8.88 8.14
CA GLU A 175 -13.50 -8.53 7.72
C GLU A 175 -12.93 -7.37 8.57
N VAL A 176 -13.72 -6.31 8.82
CA VAL A 176 -13.33 -5.21 9.73
C VAL A 176 -13.09 -5.71 11.16
N ASN A 177 -13.87 -6.67 11.66
CA ASN A 177 -13.64 -7.26 12.97
C ASN A 177 -12.38 -8.12 13.00
N THR A 178 -11.99 -8.74 11.89
CA THR A 178 -10.71 -9.45 11.76
C THR A 178 -9.55 -8.47 11.88
N ILE A 179 -9.59 -7.31 11.20
CA ILE A 179 -8.58 -6.24 11.36
C ILE A 179 -8.45 -5.87 12.86
N LYS A 180 -9.57 -5.55 13.51
CA LYS A 180 -9.59 -5.17 14.94
C LYS A 180 -9.02 -6.28 15.85
N SER A 181 -9.29 -7.54 15.53
CA SER A 181 -8.79 -8.67 16.31
C SER A 181 -7.27 -8.79 16.22
N ILE A 182 -6.69 -8.60 15.02
CA ILE A 182 -5.25 -8.61 14.80
C ILE A 182 -4.60 -7.43 15.54
N GLN A 183 -5.17 -6.22 15.44
CA GLN A 183 -4.70 -5.03 16.15
C GLN A 183 -4.70 -5.22 17.67
N ASN A 184 -5.79 -5.77 18.22
CA ASN A 184 -5.93 -6.03 19.66
C ASN A 184 -4.93 -7.08 20.15
N ALA A 185 -4.70 -8.16 19.38
CA ALA A 185 -3.72 -9.19 19.72
C ALA A 185 -2.31 -8.59 19.83
N TRP A 186 -1.93 -7.70 18.90
CA TRP A 186 -0.65 -7.00 18.96
C TRP A 186 -0.54 -6.13 20.22
N GLN A 187 -1.57 -5.31 20.52
CA GLN A 187 -1.58 -4.42 21.69
C GLN A 187 -1.45 -5.19 23.00
N GLN A 188 -2.16 -6.31 23.13
CA GLN A 188 -2.09 -7.17 24.33
C GLN A 188 -0.70 -7.78 24.52
N HIS A 189 -0.08 -8.25 23.43
CA HIS A 189 1.28 -8.81 23.47
C HIS A 189 2.32 -7.78 23.92
N HIS A 190 2.24 -6.56 23.41
CA HIS A 190 3.18 -5.49 23.77
C HIS A 190 2.95 -4.93 25.17
N ALA A 191 1.71 -4.86 25.64
CA ALA A 191 1.40 -4.47 27.02
C ALA A 191 1.99 -5.46 28.05
N GLN A 192 2.02 -6.77 27.74
CA GLN A 192 2.61 -7.79 28.59
C GLN A 192 4.14 -7.77 28.62
N GLN A 193 4.79 -7.29 27.56
CA GLN A 193 6.27 -7.18 27.50
C GLN A 193 6.80 -5.91 28.17
N SER A 194 5.94 -4.92 28.39
CA SER A 194 6.30 -3.64 28.99
C SER A 194 5.98 -3.55 30.50
N ALA A 195 5.38 -4.60 31.07
CA ALA A 195 5.01 -4.72 32.50
C ALA A 195 5.99 -5.64 33.25
#